data_21a4ea22e9bcb08fdf9b6df0a309df9e
#
_entry.id   21a4ea22e9bcb08fdf9b6df0a309df9e
#
_cell.length_a   1.000
_cell.length_b   1.000
_cell.length_c   1.000
_cell.angle_alpha   90.00
_cell.angle_beta   90.00
_cell.angle_gamma   90.00
#
_symmetry.space_group_name_H-M   'P 1'
#
loop_
_entity.id
_entity.type
_entity.pdbx_description
1 polymer ?
#
loop_
_entity_poly.entity_id
_entity_poly.type
_entity_poly.pdbx_seq_one_letter_code
_entity_poly.pdbx_strand_id
1 'polypeptide(L)'
;MEKFFKHPWVIVAVVAAITVFFALQLPRARMDNNMTAFLPKDNPARITTDHLDEEYGEEISILVGLERPYGTVFDREFLSRIKEFTEEAETMELVKDTNSLVSAQYITADSESIIVTDLVDEGFSGTPEEIAELKRRLASWDMYQGSFVSDDLSATQIVIKVKASSAEAGKPQVVAVLTRLRDLAKEMFAGYAAVYTAGQPVISATITESALTDVIFLVPLVVVVLLVVLVISFRRFSYVMLPLLTVVVATIWAVGAMPLLGVTMTLLSIVLPIVLIAVGSAYAVHVISHYKDEIHDKT
;
A
#
# COMPACT_ATOMS: atom_id res chain seq x y z
N MET A 1 23.07 -35.61 27.07
CA MET A 1 23.24 -35.11 25.70
C MET A 1 23.67 -36.17 24.69
N GLU A 2 24.48 -37.14 25.04
CA GLU A 2 24.96 -38.21 24.12
C GLU A 2 23.87 -39.09 23.48
N LYS A 3 22.72 -39.29 24.13
CA LYS A 3 21.64 -40.11 23.58
C LYS A 3 20.91 -39.47 22.39
N PHE A 4 20.90 -38.14 22.27
CA PHE A 4 20.27 -37.41 21.17
C PHE A 4 21.05 -37.52 19.86
N PHE A 5 22.39 -37.62 19.93
CA PHE A 5 23.23 -37.77 18.74
C PHE A 5 23.23 -39.14 18.10
N LYS A 6 22.62 -40.14 18.76
CA LYS A 6 22.54 -41.51 18.22
C LYS A 6 21.52 -41.65 17.06
N HIS A 7 20.61 -40.66 16.90
CA HIS A 7 19.56 -40.74 15.86
C HIS A 7 19.48 -39.43 15.08
N PRO A 8 20.41 -39.15 14.16
CA PRO A 8 20.45 -37.89 13.42
C PRO A 8 19.17 -37.65 12.63
N TRP A 9 18.49 -38.68 12.15
CA TRP A 9 17.20 -38.57 11.44
C TRP A 9 16.09 -38.01 12.30
N VAL A 10 16.09 -38.21 13.61
CA VAL A 10 15.09 -37.62 14.51
C VAL A 10 15.28 -36.09 14.57
N ILE A 11 16.51 -35.63 14.62
CA ILE A 11 16.82 -34.19 14.62
C ILE A 11 16.33 -33.55 13.30
N VAL A 12 16.65 -34.18 12.18
CA VAL A 12 16.20 -33.71 10.85
C VAL A 12 14.68 -33.68 10.76
N ALA A 13 14.00 -34.73 11.25
CA ALA A 13 12.54 -34.81 11.25
C ALA A 13 11.90 -33.71 12.12
N VAL A 14 12.47 -33.42 13.30
CA VAL A 14 11.99 -32.36 14.20
C VAL A 14 12.18 -30.96 13.52
N VAL A 15 13.36 -30.69 12.95
CA VAL A 15 13.63 -29.46 12.24
C VAL A 15 12.67 -29.30 11.05
N ALA A 16 12.46 -30.37 10.28
CA ALA A 16 11.52 -30.35 9.16
C ALA A 16 10.09 -30.08 9.62
N ALA A 17 9.63 -30.71 10.70
CA ALA A 17 8.29 -30.49 11.26
C ALA A 17 8.09 -29.04 11.73
N ILE A 18 9.08 -28.48 12.44
CA ILE A 18 9.05 -27.07 12.88
C ILE A 18 9.06 -26.15 11.66
N THR A 19 9.85 -26.45 10.63
CA THR A 19 9.91 -25.65 9.42
C THR A 19 8.58 -25.63 8.68
N VAL A 20 7.93 -26.80 8.54
CA VAL A 20 6.59 -26.89 7.95
C VAL A 20 5.58 -26.11 8.78
N PHE A 21 5.65 -26.21 10.12
CA PHE A 21 4.77 -25.44 11.00
C PHE A 21 4.89 -23.94 10.77
N PHE A 22 6.11 -23.39 10.73
CA PHE A 22 6.32 -21.97 10.47
C PHE A 22 5.99 -21.58 9.02
N ALA A 23 6.27 -22.44 8.05
CA ALA A 23 5.90 -22.18 6.65
C ALA A 23 4.38 -22.06 6.47
N LEU A 24 3.58 -22.84 7.20
CA LEU A 24 2.11 -22.74 7.20
C LEU A 24 1.59 -21.45 7.84
N GLN A 25 2.41 -20.70 8.57
CA GLN A 25 2.04 -19.40 9.13
C GLN A 25 2.30 -18.24 8.15
N LEU A 26 3.17 -18.41 7.14
CA LEU A 26 3.51 -17.35 6.20
C LEU A 26 2.28 -16.69 5.52
N PRO A 27 1.25 -17.44 5.06
CA PRO A 27 0.05 -16.83 4.48
C PRO A 27 -0.78 -16.00 5.47
N ARG A 28 -0.53 -16.14 6.78
CA ARG A 28 -1.21 -15.37 7.84
C ARG A 28 -0.49 -14.07 8.17
N ALA A 29 0.67 -13.83 7.59
CA ALA A 29 1.40 -12.59 7.76
C ALA A 29 0.56 -11.42 7.23
N ARG A 30 0.29 -10.45 8.09
CA ARG A 30 -0.45 -9.24 7.75
C ARG A 30 0.53 -8.12 7.48
N MET A 31 0.34 -7.42 6.38
CA MET A 31 1.09 -6.20 6.09
C MET A 31 0.33 -5.01 6.69
N ASP A 32 1.05 -4.19 7.42
CA ASP A 32 0.56 -2.93 7.95
C ASP A 32 1.40 -1.81 7.33
N ASN A 33 0.79 -1.09 6.40
CA ASN A 33 1.41 0.02 5.69
C ASN A 33 0.97 1.38 6.26
N ASN A 34 0.38 1.39 7.46
CA ASN A 34 0.03 2.63 8.14
C ASN A 34 1.31 3.39 8.51
N MET A 35 1.46 4.59 7.95
CA MET A 35 2.63 5.43 8.22
C MET A 35 2.75 5.83 9.70
N THR A 36 1.62 5.96 10.42
CA THR A 36 1.64 6.26 11.85
C THR A 36 2.22 5.11 12.68
N ALA A 37 2.15 3.86 12.18
CA ALA A 37 2.74 2.69 12.85
C ALA A 37 4.28 2.74 12.92
N PHE A 38 4.93 3.55 12.07
CA PHE A 38 6.39 3.77 12.13
C PHE A 38 6.80 4.74 13.23
N LEU A 39 5.88 5.54 13.74
CA LEU A 39 6.17 6.45 14.84
C LEU A 39 6.10 5.72 16.19
N PRO A 40 7.03 5.96 17.12
CA PRO A 40 6.92 5.48 18.48
C PRO A 40 5.58 5.89 19.11
N LYS A 41 5.05 5.06 20.01
CA LYS A 41 3.74 5.32 20.65
C LYS A 41 3.69 6.59 21.48
N ASP A 42 4.83 7.05 21.97
CA ASP A 42 5.05 8.27 22.73
C ASP A 42 5.35 9.51 21.87
N ASN A 43 5.36 9.35 20.54
CA ASN A 43 5.59 10.47 19.64
C ASN A 43 4.38 11.43 19.67
N PRO A 44 4.59 12.75 19.91
CA PRO A 44 3.50 13.72 19.97
C PRO A 44 2.62 13.76 18.73
N ALA A 45 3.21 13.62 17.53
CA ALA A 45 2.44 13.59 16.28
C ALA A 45 1.50 12.38 16.24
N ARG A 46 1.96 11.20 16.69
CA ARG A 46 1.12 10.00 16.77
C ARG A 46 -0.01 10.17 17.77
N ILE A 47 0.28 10.66 18.97
CA ILE A 47 -0.73 10.91 20.02
C ILE A 47 -1.81 11.87 19.50
N THR A 48 -1.40 12.94 18.80
CA THR A 48 -2.35 13.89 18.23
C THR A 48 -3.21 13.26 17.15
N THR A 49 -2.61 12.48 16.25
CA THR A 49 -3.35 11.77 15.19
C THR A 49 -4.33 10.77 15.80
N ASP A 50 -3.88 9.91 16.73
CA ASP A 50 -4.73 8.93 17.39
C ASP A 50 -5.92 9.61 18.10
N HIS A 51 -5.69 10.77 18.74
CA HIS A 51 -6.75 11.56 19.39
C HIS A 51 -7.74 12.17 18.38
N LEU A 52 -7.26 12.69 17.26
CA LEU A 52 -8.12 13.20 16.18
C LEU A 52 -8.96 12.08 15.57
N ASP A 53 -8.37 10.90 15.37
CA ASP A 53 -9.06 9.74 14.84
C ASP A 53 -10.16 9.23 15.81
N GLU A 54 -9.91 9.29 17.12
CA GLU A 54 -10.90 8.95 18.15
C GLU A 54 -12.05 9.98 18.21
N GLU A 55 -11.76 11.27 18.06
CA GLU A 55 -12.75 12.34 18.23
C GLU A 55 -13.59 12.57 16.96
N TYR A 56 -12.95 12.53 15.77
CA TYR A 56 -13.60 12.85 14.49
C TYR A 56 -13.90 11.63 13.64
N GLY A 57 -13.43 10.46 14.04
CA GLY A 57 -13.48 9.24 13.25
C GLY A 57 -12.35 9.17 12.22
N GLU A 58 -11.80 8.00 12.04
CA GLU A 58 -10.77 7.74 11.04
C GLU A 58 -11.43 7.49 9.70
N GLU A 59 -11.22 8.38 8.75
CA GLU A 59 -11.72 8.26 7.38
C GLU A 59 -10.56 8.36 6.39
N ILE A 60 -10.50 7.44 5.46
CA ILE A 60 -9.56 7.51 4.35
C ILE A 60 -10.27 7.93 3.08
N SER A 61 -9.53 8.64 2.23
CA SER A 61 -10.06 9.12 0.95
C SER A 61 -9.29 8.55 -0.22
N ILE A 62 -10.03 8.24 -1.29
CA ILE A 62 -9.49 7.97 -2.62
C ILE A 62 -9.72 9.23 -3.44
N LEU A 63 -8.67 9.76 -4.02
CA LEU A 63 -8.71 10.90 -4.92
C LEU A 63 -8.65 10.40 -6.36
N VAL A 64 -9.61 10.81 -7.18
CA VAL A 64 -9.62 10.58 -8.63
C VAL A 64 -9.41 11.93 -9.31
N GLY A 65 -8.20 12.14 -9.82
CA GLY A 65 -7.84 13.32 -10.61
C GLY A 65 -8.17 13.09 -12.08
N LEU A 66 -8.77 14.07 -12.71
CA LEU A 66 -9.17 14.06 -14.10
C LEU A 66 -8.56 15.28 -14.80
N GLU A 67 -7.64 15.06 -15.74
CA GLU A 67 -6.95 16.13 -16.49
C GLU A 67 -7.35 16.04 -17.94
N ARG A 68 -7.91 17.13 -18.47
CA ARG A 68 -8.28 17.22 -19.89
C ARG A 68 -7.06 17.56 -20.74
N PRO A 69 -6.81 16.83 -21.84
CA PRO A 69 -5.71 17.14 -22.73
C PRO A 69 -5.92 18.44 -23.50
N TYR A 70 -7.18 18.87 -23.65
CA TYR A 70 -7.57 20.08 -24.34
C TYR A 70 -8.81 20.70 -23.70
N GLY A 71 -8.87 22.03 -23.65
CA GLY A 71 -10.00 22.78 -23.12
C GLY A 71 -10.01 22.87 -21.60
N THR A 72 -11.17 23.15 -21.02
CA THR A 72 -11.36 23.29 -19.57
C THR A 72 -12.31 22.24 -19.04
N VAL A 73 -12.37 22.09 -17.72
CA VAL A 73 -13.29 21.17 -17.03
C VAL A 73 -14.77 21.61 -17.13
N PHE A 74 -15.04 22.84 -17.61
CA PHE A 74 -16.37 23.43 -17.72
C PHE A 74 -17.09 23.05 -19.01
N ASP A 75 -16.93 21.82 -19.43
CA ASP A 75 -17.62 21.24 -20.57
C ASP A 75 -18.84 20.45 -20.06
N ARG A 76 -20.01 20.66 -20.69
CA ARG A 76 -21.27 20.07 -20.24
C ARG A 76 -21.22 18.53 -20.22
N GLU A 77 -20.69 17.93 -21.28
CA GLU A 77 -20.62 16.48 -21.36
C GLU A 77 -19.64 15.92 -20.31
N PHE A 78 -18.52 16.62 -20.11
CA PHE A 78 -17.55 16.23 -19.11
C PHE A 78 -18.11 16.33 -17.69
N LEU A 79 -18.84 17.40 -17.35
CA LEU A 79 -19.49 17.56 -16.04
C LEU A 79 -20.61 16.51 -15.84
N SER A 80 -21.36 16.16 -16.89
CA SER A 80 -22.38 15.09 -16.83
C SER A 80 -21.72 13.74 -16.53
N ARG A 81 -20.55 13.44 -17.10
CA ARG A 81 -19.80 12.22 -16.82
C ARG A 81 -19.26 12.19 -15.39
N ILE A 82 -18.83 13.33 -14.86
CA ILE A 82 -18.43 13.44 -13.46
C ILE A 82 -19.62 13.13 -12.55
N LYS A 83 -20.81 13.65 -12.85
CA LYS A 83 -22.02 13.37 -12.09
C LYS A 83 -22.36 11.88 -12.09
N GLU A 84 -22.40 11.26 -13.27
CA GLU A 84 -22.68 9.84 -13.43
C GLU A 84 -21.64 8.96 -12.69
N PHE A 85 -20.36 9.29 -12.81
CA PHE A 85 -19.31 8.60 -12.07
C PHE A 85 -19.49 8.74 -10.56
N THR A 86 -19.82 9.93 -10.08
CA THR A 86 -20.04 10.21 -8.66
C THR A 86 -21.20 9.39 -8.11
N GLU A 87 -22.34 9.39 -8.85
CA GLU A 87 -23.54 8.61 -8.50
C GLU A 87 -23.25 7.10 -8.48
N GLU A 88 -22.52 6.57 -9.47
CA GLU A 88 -22.14 5.15 -9.49
C GLU A 88 -21.16 4.80 -8.37
N ALA A 89 -20.21 5.66 -8.06
CA ALA A 89 -19.26 5.46 -6.96
C ALA A 89 -19.99 5.36 -5.61
N GLU A 90 -21.00 6.16 -5.37
CA GLU A 90 -21.81 6.14 -4.13
C GLU A 90 -22.60 4.84 -3.93
N THR A 91 -22.89 4.10 -5.00
CA THR A 91 -23.53 2.78 -4.89
C THR A 91 -22.58 1.68 -4.41
N MET A 92 -21.27 1.92 -4.43
CA MET A 92 -20.29 0.90 -4.07
C MET A 92 -20.24 0.67 -2.56
N GLU A 93 -20.10 -0.59 -2.17
CA GLU A 93 -19.87 -0.96 -0.78
C GLU A 93 -18.60 -0.27 -0.25
N LEU A 94 -18.61 0.16 1.01
CA LEU A 94 -17.57 0.93 1.68
C LEU A 94 -17.44 2.40 1.24
N VAL A 95 -18.03 2.86 0.16
CA VAL A 95 -18.09 4.29 -0.13
C VAL A 95 -19.05 4.95 0.85
N LYS A 96 -18.61 6.03 1.49
CA LYS A 96 -19.41 6.79 2.46
C LYS A 96 -20.05 8.02 1.83
N ASP A 97 -19.24 8.76 1.09
CA ASP A 97 -19.58 10.07 0.54
C ASP A 97 -18.61 10.39 -0.60
N THR A 98 -19.07 11.19 -1.54
CA THR A 98 -18.25 11.69 -2.63
C THR A 98 -18.34 13.22 -2.70
N ASN A 99 -17.20 13.85 -2.97
CA ASN A 99 -17.13 15.29 -3.13
C ASN A 99 -16.42 15.62 -4.44
N SER A 100 -17.13 16.31 -5.32
CA SER A 100 -16.67 16.66 -6.66
C SER A 100 -17.14 18.06 -7.05
N LEU A 101 -16.65 18.57 -8.16
CA LEU A 101 -17.09 19.87 -8.69
C LEU A 101 -18.62 19.96 -8.86
N VAL A 102 -19.28 18.84 -9.18
CA VAL A 102 -20.73 18.79 -9.43
C VAL A 102 -21.56 18.48 -8.19
N SER A 103 -20.96 17.94 -7.12
CA SER A 103 -21.65 17.69 -5.83
C SER A 103 -21.33 18.75 -4.79
N ALA A 104 -20.39 19.65 -5.07
CA ALA A 104 -19.99 20.70 -4.15
C ALA A 104 -21.09 21.75 -3.98
N GLN A 105 -21.25 22.23 -2.76
CA GLN A 105 -22.20 23.27 -2.43
C GLN A 105 -21.55 24.66 -2.49
N TYR A 106 -22.26 25.61 -3.04
CA TYR A 106 -21.90 27.02 -2.99
C TYR A 106 -22.65 27.71 -1.86
N ILE A 107 -21.90 28.21 -0.90
CA ILE A 107 -22.44 28.88 0.30
C ILE A 107 -22.24 30.38 0.13
N THR A 108 -23.33 31.13 0.18
CA THR A 108 -23.33 32.58 0.20
C THR A 108 -24.24 33.09 1.31
N ALA A 109 -24.15 34.36 1.65
CA ALA A 109 -25.00 34.96 2.66
C ALA A 109 -25.58 36.27 2.13
N ASP A 110 -26.84 36.51 2.42
CA ASP A 110 -27.43 37.84 2.35
C ASP A 110 -27.57 38.47 3.75
N SER A 111 -28.24 39.60 3.85
CA SER A 111 -28.39 40.33 5.13
C SER A 111 -29.20 39.57 6.19
N GLU A 112 -29.93 38.50 5.84
CA GLU A 112 -30.90 37.81 6.69
C GLU A 112 -30.68 36.31 6.77
N SER A 113 -29.99 35.70 5.79
CA SER A 113 -29.88 34.25 5.70
C SER A 113 -28.59 33.75 5.04
N ILE A 114 -28.23 32.50 5.37
CA ILE A 114 -27.21 31.73 4.66
C ILE A 114 -27.93 30.99 3.53
N ILE A 115 -27.49 31.20 2.31
CA ILE A 115 -28.01 30.57 1.10
C ILE A 115 -27.04 29.49 0.68
N VAL A 116 -27.53 28.27 0.58
CA VAL A 116 -26.77 27.09 0.10
C VAL A 116 -27.39 26.64 -1.21
N THR A 117 -26.59 26.64 -2.27
CA THR A 117 -26.98 26.14 -3.60
C THR A 117 -25.91 25.20 -4.13
N ASP A 118 -26.19 24.50 -5.20
CA ASP A 118 -25.16 23.71 -5.86
C ASP A 118 -24.14 24.65 -6.53
N LEU A 119 -22.88 24.25 -6.51
CA LEU A 119 -21.81 25.01 -7.17
C LEU A 119 -22.00 25.00 -8.68
N VAL A 120 -22.40 23.86 -9.25
CA VAL A 120 -22.81 23.68 -10.64
C VAL A 120 -24.31 23.45 -10.64
N ASP A 121 -25.07 24.39 -11.24
CA ASP A 121 -26.53 24.29 -11.30
C ASP A 121 -26.97 23.06 -12.11
N GLU A 122 -28.06 22.39 -11.72
CA GLU A 122 -28.58 21.17 -12.39
C GLU A 122 -28.85 21.38 -13.90
N GLY A 123 -29.19 22.60 -14.31
CA GLY A 123 -29.46 22.97 -15.69
C GLY A 123 -28.23 23.44 -16.47
N PHE A 124 -27.02 23.30 -15.94
CA PHE A 124 -25.81 23.82 -16.59
C PHE A 124 -25.68 23.33 -18.03
N SER A 125 -25.69 24.26 -18.97
CA SER A 125 -25.62 24.02 -20.41
C SER A 125 -24.27 24.37 -21.04
N GLY A 126 -23.38 25.02 -20.26
CA GLY A 126 -22.04 25.39 -20.71
C GLY A 126 -22.00 26.65 -21.57
N THR A 127 -23.00 27.53 -21.40
CA THR A 127 -22.96 28.83 -22.06
C THR A 127 -21.82 29.71 -21.53
N PRO A 128 -21.29 30.68 -22.31
CA PRO A 128 -20.25 31.55 -21.83
C PRO A 128 -20.61 32.29 -20.53
N GLU A 129 -21.88 32.61 -20.34
CA GLU A 129 -22.40 33.31 -19.16
C GLU A 129 -22.38 32.37 -17.93
N GLU A 130 -22.81 31.12 -18.07
CA GLU A 130 -22.80 30.13 -17.02
C GLU A 130 -21.36 29.78 -16.61
N ILE A 131 -20.45 29.65 -17.58
CA ILE A 131 -19.04 29.41 -17.32
C ILE A 131 -18.41 30.59 -16.57
N ALA A 132 -18.74 31.83 -16.95
CA ALA A 132 -18.25 33.03 -16.27
C ALA A 132 -18.75 33.11 -14.82
N GLU A 133 -20.03 32.73 -14.59
CA GLU A 133 -20.63 32.64 -13.26
C GLU A 133 -19.96 31.59 -12.41
N LEU A 134 -19.78 30.37 -12.94
CA LEU A 134 -19.12 29.28 -12.23
C LEU A 134 -17.68 29.64 -11.85
N LYS A 135 -16.92 30.28 -12.75
CA LYS A 135 -15.60 30.79 -12.44
C LYS A 135 -15.62 31.83 -11.32
N ARG A 136 -16.61 32.71 -11.29
CA ARG A 136 -16.80 33.71 -10.25
C ARG A 136 -17.10 33.05 -8.89
N ARG A 137 -17.98 32.05 -8.87
CA ARG A 137 -18.29 31.26 -7.66
C ARG A 137 -17.02 30.55 -7.13
N LEU A 138 -16.26 29.90 -8.00
CA LEU A 138 -15.00 29.25 -7.64
C LEU A 138 -13.96 30.23 -7.09
N ALA A 139 -13.85 31.43 -7.67
CA ALA A 139 -12.91 32.47 -7.23
C ALA A 139 -13.37 33.19 -5.95
N SER A 140 -14.62 33.02 -5.52
CA SER A 140 -15.15 33.71 -4.34
C SER A 140 -14.63 33.17 -3.01
N TRP A 141 -14.11 31.95 -3.01
CA TRP A 141 -13.58 31.28 -1.83
C TRP A 141 -12.29 30.53 -2.17
N ASP A 142 -11.23 30.84 -1.42
CA ASP A 142 -9.93 30.18 -1.60
C ASP A 142 -10.00 28.66 -1.45
N MET A 143 -11.00 28.15 -0.69
CA MET A 143 -11.17 26.71 -0.52
C MET A 143 -11.65 25.96 -1.77
N TYR A 144 -12.23 26.65 -2.77
CA TYR A 144 -12.62 26.00 -4.02
C TYR A 144 -11.48 25.97 -5.03
N GLN A 145 -10.65 27.03 -5.05
CA GLN A 145 -9.48 27.11 -5.92
C GLN A 145 -8.39 26.14 -5.41
N GLY A 146 -7.82 25.34 -6.29
CA GLY A 146 -6.84 24.29 -5.91
C GLY A 146 -7.44 23.02 -5.27
N SER A 147 -8.68 23.09 -4.73
CA SER A 147 -9.35 21.91 -4.18
C SER A 147 -10.22 21.18 -5.19
N PHE A 148 -10.96 21.90 -6.02
CA PHE A 148 -11.84 21.29 -7.02
C PHE A 148 -11.31 21.42 -8.44
N VAL A 149 -10.60 22.49 -8.74
CA VAL A 149 -10.14 22.81 -10.09
C VAL A 149 -8.70 23.34 -10.04
N SER A 150 -7.88 22.94 -11.00
CA SER A 150 -6.52 23.46 -11.16
C SER A 150 -6.52 24.93 -11.58
N ASP A 151 -5.40 25.64 -11.36
CA ASP A 151 -5.27 27.07 -11.68
C ASP A 151 -5.51 27.38 -13.16
N ASP A 152 -5.14 26.45 -14.04
CA ASP A 152 -5.34 26.56 -15.49
C ASP A 152 -6.71 26.04 -15.96
N LEU A 153 -7.55 25.57 -15.03
CA LEU A 153 -8.88 25.05 -15.28
C LEU A 153 -8.92 23.79 -16.18
N SER A 154 -7.80 23.11 -16.35
CA SER A 154 -7.69 21.92 -17.19
C SER A 154 -7.98 20.62 -16.42
N ALA A 155 -7.83 20.64 -15.10
CA ALA A 155 -8.00 19.47 -14.26
C ALA A 155 -9.00 19.68 -13.11
N THR A 156 -9.62 18.59 -12.67
CA THR A 156 -10.51 18.52 -11.50
C THR A 156 -10.23 17.25 -10.72
N GLN A 157 -10.71 17.20 -9.48
CA GLN A 157 -10.62 16.00 -8.66
C GLN A 157 -11.96 15.62 -8.04
N ILE A 158 -12.12 14.32 -7.83
CA ILE A 158 -13.24 13.73 -7.10
C ILE A 158 -12.66 13.09 -5.84
N VAL A 159 -13.13 13.50 -4.68
CA VAL A 159 -12.72 12.96 -3.38
C VAL A 159 -13.77 11.96 -2.94
N ILE A 160 -13.38 10.71 -2.80
CA ILE A 160 -14.26 9.61 -2.43
C ILE A 160 -13.87 9.16 -1.03
N LYS A 161 -14.74 9.39 -0.04
CA LYS A 161 -14.54 8.95 1.34
C LYS A 161 -14.93 7.49 1.48
N VAL A 162 -14.07 6.72 2.13
CA VAL A 162 -14.24 5.28 2.33
C VAL A 162 -14.43 4.99 3.81
N LYS A 163 -15.40 4.13 4.12
CA LYS A 163 -15.68 3.62 5.48
C LYS A 163 -14.62 2.62 5.91
N ALA A 164 -13.40 3.09 6.05
CA ALA A 164 -12.24 2.31 6.48
C ALA A 164 -11.23 3.22 7.16
N SER A 165 -10.44 2.66 8.05
CA SER A 165 -9.34 3.36 8.71
C SER A 165 -8.04 3.30 7.92
N SER A 166 -7.06 4.12 8.26
CA SER A 166 -5.72 4.10 7.65
C SER A 166 -5.04 2.74 7.80
N ALA A 167 -5.27 2.05 8.92
CA ALA A 167 -4.78 0.69 9.15
C ALA A 167 -5.45 -0.34 8.22
N GLU A 168 -6.61 -0.02 7.67
CA GLU A 168 -7.38 -0.88 6.77
C GLU A 168 -7.15 -0.58 5.29
N ALA A 169 -6.44 0.51 4.97
CA ALA A 169 -6.23 0.98 3.61
C ALA A 169 -5.65 -0.09 2.65
N GLY A 170 -4.84 -1.00 3.18
CA GLY A 170 -4.28 -2.13 2.43
C GLY A 170 -5.11 -3.41 2.45
N LYS A 171 -6.27 -3.44 3.11
CA LYS A 171 -7.12 -4.63 3.13
C LYS A 171 -7.68 -4.94 1.73
N PRO A 172 -7.85 -6.24 1.38
CA PRO A 172 -8.33 -6.64 0.06
C PRO A 172 -9.65 -5.98 -0.35
N GLN A 173 -10.57 -5.74 0.58
CA GLN A 173 -11.86 -5.09 0.32
C GLN A 173 -11.68 -3.63 -0.11
N VAL A 174 -10.82 -2.86 0.57
CA VAL A 174 -10.52 -1.46 0.23
C VAL A 174 -9.76 -1.38 -1.11
N VAL A 175 -8.81 -2.27 -1.32
CA VAL A 175 -8.07 -2.37 -2.59
C VAL A 175 -9.01 -2.75 -3.74
N ALA A 176 -10.01 -3.61 -3.51
CA ALA A 176 -11.00 -3.96 -4.51
C ALA A 176 -11.87 -2.75 -4.91
N VAL A 177 -12.32 -1.95 -3.94
CA VAL A 177 -13.06 -0.69 -4.21
C VAL A 177 -12.17 0.28 -4.98
N LEU A 178 -10.92 0.48 -4.58
CA LEU A 178 -9.96 1.32 -5.31
C LEU A 178 -9.80 0.87 -6.76
N THR A 179 -9.62 -0.45 -6.97
CA THR A 179 -9.45 -1.01 -8.31
C THR A 179 -10.70 -0.77 -9.16
N ARG A 180 -11.88 -1.03 -8.60
CA ARG A 180 -13.16 -0.81 -9.29
C ARG A 180 -13.36 0.66 -9.65
N LEU A 181 -13.10 1.59 -8.73
CA LEU A 181 -13.20 3.04 -8.99
C LEU A 181 -12.23 3.48 -10.08
N ARG A 182 -10.99 2.99 -10.04
CA ARG A 182 -9.98 3.30 -11.05
C ARG A 182 -10.37 2.79 -12.43
N ASP A 183 -10.89 1.57 -12.53
CA ASP A 183 -11.28 0.97 -13.80
C ASP A 183 -12.53 1.66 -14.36
N LEU A 184 -13.52 1.97 -13.52
CA LEU A 184 -14.70 2.75 -13.88
C LEU A 184 -14.31 4.15 -14.38
N ALA A 185 -13.43 4.85 -13.67
CA ALA A 185 -12.96 6.17 -14.10
C ALA A 185 -12.23 6.09 -15.45
N LYS A 186 -11.37 5.09 -15.67
CA LYS A 186 -10.71 4.91 -16.96
C LYS A 186 -11.68 4.62 -18.09
N GLU A 187 -12.73 3.85 -17.85
CA GLU A 187 -13.77 3.54 -18.83
C GLU A 187 -14.59 4.77 -19.18
N MET A 188 -15.12 5.47 -18.16
CA MET A 188 -16.02 6.62 -18.36
C MET A 188 -15.33 7.84 -18.94
N PHE A 189 -14.05 8.06 -18.61
CA PHE A 189 -13.29 9.22 -19.06
C PHE A 189 -12.33 8.90 -20.22
N ALA A 190 -12.43 7.70 -20.82
CA ALA A 190 -11.63 7.34 -22.01
C ALA A 190 -11.83 8.34 -23.13
N GLY A 191 -10.72 8.94 -23.60
CA GLY A 191 -10.75 9.97 -24.66
C GLY A 191 -11.16 11.37 -24.22
N TYR A 192 -11.60 11.55 -22.96
CA TYR A 192 -11.97 12.86 -22.40
C TYR A 192 -10.94 13.43 -21.45
N ALA A 193 -10.36 12.59 -20.60
CA ALA A 193 -9.37 13.01 -19.61
C ALA A 193 -8.36 11.92 -19.30
N ALA A 194 -7.17 12.30 -18.91
CA ALA A 194 -6.24 11.42 -18.24
C ALA A 194 -6.72 11.19 -16.78
N VAL A 195 -6.69 9.95 -16.32
CA VAL A 195 -7.17 9.55 -14.99
C VAL A 195 -5.99 9.27 -14.09
N TYR A 196 -5.93 9.96 -12.97
CA TYR A 196 -4.95 9.76 -11.91
C TYR A 196 -5.67 9.33 -10.63
N THR A 197 -5.03 8.48 -9.85
CA THR A 197 -5.56 8.09 -8.54
C THR A 197 -4.53 8.36 -7.46
N ALA A 198 -4.97 8.90 -6.32
CA ALA A 198 -4.13 9.21 -5.18
C ALA A 198 -4.87 8.89 -3.87
N GLY A 199 -4.21 9.09 -2.74
CA GLY A 199 -4.75 8.85 -1.41
C GLY A 199 -4.13 7.65 -0.72
N GLN A 200 -4.42 7.51 0.58
CA GLN A 200 -3.85 6.46 1.43
C GLN A 200 -4.05 5.03 0.88
N PRO A 201 -5.23 4.64 0.36
CA PRO A 201 -5.40 3.30 -0.21
C PRO A 201 -4.53 3.04 -1.43
N VAL A 202 -4.33 4.07 -2.29
CA VAL A 202 -3.48 3.96 -3.48
C VAL A 202 -2.03 3.75 -3.09
N ILE A 203 -1.53 4.54 -2.13
CA ILE A 203 -0.18 4.42 -1.60
C ILE A 203 0.02 3.02 -0.99
N SER A 204 -0.90 2.58 -0.13
CA SER A 204 -0.82 1.27 0.52
C SER A 204 -0.85 0.10 -0.48
N ALA A 205 -1.71 0.18 -1.50
CA ALA A 205 -1.77 -0.82 -2.56
C ALA A 205 -0.48 -0.87 -3.39
N THR A 206 0.01 0.29 -3.83
CA THR A 206 1.25 0.40 -4.63
C THR A 206 2.47 -0.09 -3.86
N ILE A 207 2.58 0.28 -2.58
CA ILE A 207 3.66 -0.19 -1.72
C ILE A 207 3.61 -1.71 -1.56
N THR A 208 2.41 -2.27 -1.32
CA THR A 208 2.25 -3.72 -1.14
C THR A 208 2.62 -4.47 -2.42
N GLU A 209 2.17 -4.00 -3.58
CA GLU A 209 2.48 -4.61 -4.88
C GLU A 209 3.98 -4.55 -5.19
N SER A 210 4.60 -3.38 -5.01
CA SER A 210 6.04 -3.19 -5.22
C SER A 210 6.85 -4.06 -4.27
N ALA A 211 6.48 -4.10 -3.00
CA ALA A 211 7.15 -4.89 -1.97
C ALA A 211 7.09 -6.40 -2.26
N LEU A 212 5.94 -6.91 -2.69
CA LEU A 212 5.81 -8.32 -3.08
C LEU A 212 6.66 -8.64 -4.31
N THR A 213 6.68 -7.75 -5.31
CA THR A 213 7.51 -7.87 -6.49
C THR A 213 9.00 -7.90 -6.13
N ASP A 214 9.43 -7.01 -5.25
CA ASP A 214 10.82 -6.96 -4.76
C ASP A 214 11.21 -8.24 -4.05
N VAL A 215 10.39 -8.77 -3.17
CA VAL A 215 10.66 -10.05 -2.48
C VAL A 215 10.77 -11.21 -3.47
N ILE A 216 9.83 -11.31 -4.42
CA ILE A 216 9.82 -12.38 -5.43
C ILE A 216 11.07 -12.34 -6.31
N PHE A 217 11.60 -11.16 -6.60
CA PHE A 217 12.78 -10.99 -7.45
C PHE A 217 14.10 -11.00 -6.67
N LEU A 218 14.17 -10.26 -5.56
CA LEU A 218 15.43 -10.08 -4.82
C LEU A 218 15.80 -11.30 -3.99
N VAL A 219 14.84 -12.03 -3.39
CA VAL A 219 15.17 -13.21 -2.59
C VAL A 219 15.83 -14.31 -3.43
N PRO A 220 15.29 -14.73 -4.60
CA PRO A 220 15.99 -15.66 -5.47
C PRO A 220 17.36 -15.15 -5.96
N LEU A 221 17.45 -13.86 -6.28
CA LEU A 221 18.72 -13.23 -6.70
C LEU A 221 19.79 -13.38 -5.62
N VAL A 222 19.46 -13.03 -4.35
CA VAL A 222 20.40 -13.15 -3.22
C VAL A 222 20.77 -14.61 -2.99
N VAL A 223 19.83 -15.56 -3.10
CA VAL A 223 20.10 -16.98 -2.98
C VAL A 223 21.05 -17.46 -4.08
N VAL A 224 20.88 -17.02 -5.32
CA VAL A 224 21.79 -17.36 -6.44
C VAL A 224 23.17 -16.79 -6.20
N VAL A 225 23.28 -15.51 -5.81
CA VAL A 225 24.58 -14.89 -5.49
C VAL A 225 25.28 -15.65 -4.36
N LEU A 226 24.55 -15.98 -3.29
CA LEU A 226 25.06 -16.78 -2.18
C LEU A 226 25.56 -18.15 -2.66
N LEU A 227 24.79 -18.83 -3.49
CA LEU A 227 25.14 -20.14 -4.05
C LEU A 227 26.44 -20.04 -4.87
N VAL A 228 26.59 -19.02 -5.71
CA VAL A 228 27.82 -18.80 -6.49
C VAL A 228 29.03 -18.59 -5.58
N VAL A 229 28.89 -17.74 -4.56
CA VAL A 229 29.97 -17.48 -3.58
C VAL A 229 30.34 -18.77 -2.83
N LEU A 230 29.36 -19.56 -2.38
CA LEU A 230 29.62 -20.82 -1.68
C LEU A 230 30.30 -21.87 -2.57
N VAL A 231 29.87 -21.98 -3.84
CA VAL A 231 30.49 -22.91 -4.81
C VAL A 231 31.96 -22.55 -5.05
N ILE A 232 32.25 -21.27 -5.24
CA ILE A 232 33.63 -20.79 -5.44
C ILE A 232 34.47 -21.07 -4.19
N SER A 233 33.93 -20.85 -2.98
CA SER A 233 34.64 -21.01 -1.71
C SER A 233 34.92 -22.46 -1.33
N PHE A 234 33.94 -23.35 -1.48
CA PHE A 234 34.03 -24.69 -0.89
C PHE A 234 34.23 -25.83 -1.89
N ARG A 235 33.90 -25.64 -3.17
CA ARG A 235 34.08 -26.63 -4.26
C ARG A 235 33.46 -28.04 -4.02
N ARG A 236 32.75 -28.25 -2.88
CA ARG A 236 32.06 -29.51 -2.54
C ARG A 236 30.58 -29.24 -2.31
N PHE A 237 29.71 -29.98 -2.94
CA PHE A 237 28.25 -29.79 -2.91
C PHE A 237 27.66 -29.78 -1.48
N SER A 238 28.13 -30.67 -0.62
CA SER A 238 27.62 -30.76 0.77
C SER A 238 27.93 -29.50 1.59
N TYR A 239 29.09 -28.87 1.37
CA TYR A 239 29.49 -27.64 2.06
C TYR A 239 28.78 -26.39 1.51
N VAL A 240 28.14 -26.50 0.36
CA VAL A 240 27.31 -25.45 -0.25
C VAL A 240 25.85 -25.59 0.21
N MET A 241 25.31 -26.82 0.15
CA MET A 241 23.89 -27.07 0.45
C MET A 241 23.54 -26.87 1.93
N LEU A 242 24.46 -27.24 2.84
CA LEU A 242 24.18 -27.17 4.27
C LEU A 242 23.98 -25.72 4.78
N PRO A 243 24.86 -24.76 4.48
CA PRO A 243 24.64 -23.34 4.81
C PRO A 243 23.36 -22.80 4.20
N LEU A 244 23.18 -23.07 2.91
CA LEU A 244 22.02 -22.56 2.18
C LEU A 244 20.71 -23.02 2.83
N LEU A 245 20.60 -24.33 3.11
CA LEU A 245 19.43 -24.92 3.77
C LEU A 245 19.22 -24.31 5.18
N THR A 246 20.28 -24.16 5.96
CA THR A 246 20.19 -23.59 7.32
C THR A 246 19.66 -22.16 7.28
N VAL A 247 20.13 -21.34 6.35
CA VAL A 247 19.72 -19.94 6.20
C VAL A 247 18.28 -19.84 5.75
N VAL A 248 17.85 -20.66 4.77
CA VAL A 248 16.47 -20.71 4.31
C VAL A 248 15.53 -21.13 5.45
N VAL A 249 15.88 -22.17 6.19
CA VAL A 249 15.11 -22.63 7.36
C VAL A 249 15.01 -21.54 8.42
N ALA A 250 16.11 -20.89 8.77
CA ALA A 250 16.13 -19.79 9.74
C ALA A 250 15.25 -18.61 9.30
N THR A 251 15.26 -18.27 8.01
CA THR A 251 14.41 -17.22 7.44
C THR A 251 12.94 -17.58 7.52
N ILE A 252 12.55 -18.83 7.18
CA ILE A 252 11.18 -19.31 7.31
C ILE A 252 10.72 -19.24 8.78
N TRP A 253 11.56 -19.64 9.73
CA TRP A 253 11.22 -19.57 11.15
C TRP A 253 11.04 -18.14 11.63
N ALA A 254 11.95 -17.24 11.25
CA ALA A 254 11.89 -15.83 11.67
C ALA A 254 10.62 -15.15 11.13
N VAL A 255 10.36 -15.27 9.83
CA VAL A 255 9.18 -14.67 9.19
C VAL A 255 7.89 -15.36 9.63
N GLY A 256 7.89 -16.69 9.74
CA GLY A 256 6.73 -17.47 10.18
C GLY A 256 6.38 -17.29 11.66
N ALA A 257 7.34 -16.84 12.50
CA ALA A 257 7.08 -16.52 13.90
C ALA A 257 6.32 -15.18 14.07
N MET A 258 6.46 -14.23 13.14
CA MET A 258 5.84 -12.92 13.25
C MET A 258 4.31 -12.98 13.45
N PRO A 259 3.54 -13.73 12.66
CA PRO A 259 2.10 -13.86 12.86
C PRO A 259 1.72 -14.47 14.23
N LEU A 260 2.52 -15.41 14.73
CA LEU A 260 2.29 -16.06 16.02
C LEU A 260 2.51 -15.11 17.20
N LEU A 261 3.43 -14.16 17.04
CA LEU A 261 3.75 -13.14 18.02
C LEU A 261 2.84 -11.91 17.91
N GLY A 262 1.89 -11.91 16.95
CA GLY A 262 1.04 -10.75 16.69
C GLY A 262 1.78 -9.55 16.08
N VAL A 263 2.99 -9.79 15.52
CA VAL A 263 3.78 -8.75 14.87
C VAL A 263 3.33 -8.63 13.42
N THR A 264 2.89 -7.44 13.04
CA THR A 264 2.56 -7.11 11.65
C THR A 264 3.82 -6.85 10.83
N MET A 265 3.82 -7.26 9.58
CA MET A 265 4.89 -6.92 8.65
C MET A 265 4.71 -5.47 8.19
N THR A 266 5.73 -4.68 8.37
CA THR A 266 5.82 -3.30 7.86
C THR A 266 6.74 -3.27 6.63
N LEU A 267 6.82 -2.12 5.96
CA LEU A 267 7.79 -1.89 4.89
C LEU A 267 9.23 -2.27 5.28
N LEU A 268 9.61 -1.96 6.52
CA LEU A 268 10.94 -2.32 7.05
C LEU A 268 11.10 -3.84 7.22
N SER A 269 10.02 -4.55 7.53
CA SER A 269 10.05 -6.00 7.70
C SER A 269 10.27 -6.76 6.40
N ILE A 270 9.99 -6.15 5.24
CA ILE A 270 10.20 -6.76 3.92
C ILE A 270 11.68 -6.99 3.64
N VAL A 271 12.56 -6.15 4.19
CA VAL A 271 14.01 -6.29 4.04
C VAL A 271 14.56 -7.45 4.92
N LEU A 272 13.81 -7.86 5.94
CA LEU A 272 14.25 -8.86 6.92
C LEU A 272 14.71 -10.20 6.29
N PRO A 273 13.97 -10.85 5.36
CA PRO A 273 14.43 -12.07 4.71
C PRO A 273 15.78 -11.91 4.01
N ILE A 274 15.98 -10.79 3.32
CA ILE A 274 17.21 -10.49 2.57
C ILE A 274 18.39 -10.34 3.54
N VAL A 275 18.20 -9.57 4.62
CA VAL A 275 19.23 -9.38 5.65
C VAL A 275 19.54 -10.70 6.38
N LEU A 276 18.53 -11.50 6.71
CA LEU A 276 18.71 -12.80 7.35
C LEU A 276 19.48 -13.78 6.46
N ILE A 277 19.24 -13.79 5.16
CA ILE A 277 19.97 -14.62 4.21
C ILE A 277 21.45 -14.14 4.14
N ALA A 278 21.68 -12.84 4.04
CA ALA A 278 23.02 -12.28 3.93
C ALA A 278 23.85 -12.53 5.21
N VAL A 279 23.32 -12.19 6.38
CA VAL A 279 24.02 -12.33 7.66
C VAL A 279 24.11 -13.80 8.06
N GLY A 280 23.03 -14.56 7.92
CA GLY A 280 22.98 -15.98 8.23
C GLY A 280 23.97 -16.80 7.40
N SER A 281 24.18 -16.42 6.13
CA SER A 281 25.17 -17.07 5.28
C SER A 281 26.61 -16.88 5.80
N ALA A 282 26.95 -15.70 6.28
CA ALA A 282 28.28 -15.42 6.84
C ALA A 282 28.57 -16.32 8.06
N TYR A 283 27.61 -16.48 8.97
CA TYR A 283 27.75 -17.39 10.11
C TYR A 283 27.84 -18.85 9.67
N ALA A 284 27.01 -19.29 8.73
CA ALA A 284 27.03 -20.67 8.24
C ALA A 284 28.36 -21.00 7.54
N VAL A 285 28.92 -20.09 6.77
CA VAL A 285 30.24 -20.22 6.14
C VAL A 285 31.34 -20.36 7.20
N HIS A 286 31.29 -19.52 8.25
CA HIS A 286 32.29 -19.56 9.33
C HIS A 286 32.27 -20.92 10.06
N VAL A 287 31.08 -21.42 10.42
CA VAL A 287 30.94 -22.73 11.09
C VAL A 287 31.50 -23.87 10.22
N ILE A 288 31.18 -23.89 8.92
CA ILE A 288 31.66 -24.94 8.02
C ILE A 288 33.18 -24.84 7.78
N SER A 289 33.72 -23.63 7.67
CA SER A 289 35.16 -23.44 7.54
C SER A 289 35.87 -24.00 8.74
N HIS A 290 35.41 -23.66 9.94
CA HIS A 290 36.01 -24.17 11.18
C HIS A 290 35.91 -25.71 11.30
N TYR A 291 34.73 -26.29 10.94
CA TYR A 291 34.53 -27.73 10.90
C TYR A 291 35.49 -28.45 9.92
N LYS A 292 35.72 -27.85 8.74
CA LYS A 292 36.65 -28.37 7.75
C LYS A 292 38.10 -28.35 8.25
N ASP A 293 38.53 -27.28 8.91
CA ASP A 293 39.87 -27.13 9.46
C ASP A 293 40.13 -28.15 10.58
N GLU A 294 39.15 -28.36 11.48
CA GLU A 294 39.26 -29.40 12.55
C GLU A 294 39.36 -30.84 12.03
N ILE A 295 38.66 -31.15 10.91
CA ILE A 295 38.78 -32.49 10.29
C ILE A 295 40.15 -32.67 9.66
N HIS A 296 40.69 -31.62 9.06
CA HIS A 296 42.00 -31.67 8.38
C HIS A 296 43.15 -31.84 9.36
N ASP A 297 43.04 -31.27 10.55
CA ASP A 297 44.05 -31.40 11.63
C ASP A 297 44.01 -32.76 12.33
N LYS A 298 42.96 -33.55 12.15
CA LYS A 298 42.81 -34.87 12.78
C LYS A 298 43.10 -36.03 11.83
N THR A 299 43.46 -35.77 10.57
CA THR A 299 43.80 -36.77 9.54
C THR A 299 45.25 -36.63 9.15
#